data_c04c2bf1daaa3df260861309f78f2584
#
_entry.id   c04c2bf1daaa3df260861309f78f2584
#
_cell.length_a   1.000
_cell.length_b   1.000
_cell.length_c   1.000
_cell.angle_alpha   90.00
_cell.angle_beta   90.00
_cell.angle_gamma   90.00
#
_symmetry.space_group_name_H-M   'P 1'
#
loop_
_entity.id
_entity.type
_entity.pdbx_description
1 polymer ?
#
loop_
_entity_poly.entity_id
_entity_poly.type
_entity_poly.pdbx_seq_one_letter_code
_entity_poly.pdbx_strand_id
1 'polypeptide(L)'
;MILYSLATLEPKTAVNIEMVIIMKLGIALSGGVDSAVAAARLIRQGNDVIGYHMIVIPGSSLDNPAVQEAKGVAEHLGIELVIVDLREEFESILEYFVCSYMSGETPNPCVVCNDSIKFGLLLEKMSSFGVEKIATGHYARLAAHDNELFISRALDNSKDQSYFLSRIRKSKLGRILFPLGDTTKEEVRQEASRLSLPVHSKKDSQEICFIPHGDYRSFLKSRGVKDEPGPIEDEMGNLLGRHTGLFGYTIGQRKGIGISSEGRYYVKRLDTDKNRLVLSQRERLVSYSLIGRDLNWFVDPAEAFDCECKIRSSMRSVSARVFLIGDDRVRVDFPEGVWAVTPGQLAVFYVDDLVAGSAFIEGNSVLESEDDT
;
A
#
# COMPACT_ATOMS: atom_id res chain seq x y z
N MET A 1 -17.55 -13.72 -82.13
CA MET A 1 -17.79 -14.72 -81.04
C MET A 1 -16.43 -15.06 -80.46
N ILE A 2 -16.01 -14.30 -79.43
CA ILE A 2 -14.72 -14.47 -78.75
C ILE A 2 -15.03 -14.71 -77.33
N LEU A 3 -14.76 -15.93 -76.84
CA LEU A 3 -14.87 -16.34 -75.41
C LEU A 3 -13.64 -15.84 -74.64
N TYR A 4 -13.85 -14.99 -73.67
CA TYR A 4 -12.81 -14.66 -72.64
C TYR A 4 -12.93 -15.62 -71.52
N SER A 5 -11.83 -16.34 -71.22
CA SER A 5 -11.60 -17.17 -70.09
C SER A 5 -11.43 -16.29 -68.86
N LEU A 6 -12.27 -16.48 -67.81
CA LEU A 6 -12.11 -15.93 -66.53
C LEU A 6 -11.04 -16.74 -65.77
N ALA A 7 -9.85 -16.18 -65.64
CA ALA A 7 -8.84 -16.69 -64.74
C ALA A 7 -9.27 -16.42 -63.31
N THR A 8 -9.36 -17.46 -62.49
CA THR A 8 -9.62 -17.43 -61.05
C THR A 8 -8.45 -16.76 -60.30
N LEU A 9 -8.70 -15.58 -59.76
CA LEU A 9 -7.80 -14.94 -58.84
C LEU A 9 -7.95 -15.65 -57.48
N GLU A 10 -6.89 -16.32 -57.00
CA GLU A 10 -6.80 -16.83 -55.65
C GLU A 10 -6.84 -15.66 -54.66
N PRO A 11 -7.51 -15.82 -53.49
CA PRO A 11 -7.55 -14.76 -52.48
C PRO A 11 -6.16 -14.59 -51.89
N LYS A 12 -5.58 -13.41 -52.10
CA LYS A 12 -4.37 -12.97 -51.37
C LYS A 12 -4.65 -13.08 -49.89
N THR A 13 -3.84 -13.86 -49.19
CA THR A 13 -3.78 -13.94 -47.76
C THR A 13 -3.80 -12.53 -47.15
N ALA A 14 -4.86 -12.21 -46.42
CA ALA A 14 -4.92 -10.99 -45.66
C ALA A 14 -3.81 -11.05 -44.58
N VAL A 15 -2.79 -10.26 -44.76
CA VAL A 15 -1.81 -10.00 -43.68
C VAL A 15 -2.56 -9.21 -42.63
N ASN A 16 -2.93 -9.85 -41.54
CA ASN A 16 -3.38 -9.17 -40.35
C ASN A 16 -2.21 -8.34 -39.84
N ILE A 17 -2.17 -7.08 -40.22
CA ILE A 17 -1.31 -6.09 -39.57
C ILE A 17 -2.00 -5.81 -38.21
N GLU A 18 -1.60 -6.56 -37.18
CA GLU A 18 -1.89 -6.13 -35.81
C GLU A 18 -1.21 -4.78 -35.65
N MET A 19 -2.01 -3.73 -35.59
CA MET A 19 -1.55 -2.38 -35.36
C MET A 19 -1.06 -2.35 -33.90
N VAL A 20 0.24 -2.46 -33.70
CA VAL A 20 0.87 -2.30 -32.37
C VAL A 20 0.67 -0.84 -32.01
N ILE A 21 -0.26 -0.60 -31.07
CA ILE A 21 -0.44 0.74 -30.50
C ILE A 21 0.74 0.97 -29.56
N ILE A 22 1.71 1.77 -29.99
CA ILE A 22 2.81 2.21 -29.13
C ILE A 22 2.25 3.26 -28.18
N MET A 23 2.21 2.91 -26.88
CA MET A 23 1.82 3.85 -25.84
C MET A 23 3.03 4.53 -25.23
N LYS A 24 2.90 5.80 -24.89
CA LYS A 24 3.91 6.53 -24.10
C LYS A 24 3.63 6.29 -22.62
N LEU A 25 4.48 5.49 -21.98
CA LEU A 25 4.31 5.03 -20.60
C LEU A 25 5.34 5.64 -19.67
N GLY A 26 4.91 6.03 -18.46
CA GLY A 26 5.81 6.40 -17.39
C GLY A 26 6.00 5.25 -16.42
N ILE A 27 7.24 4.91 -16.07
CA ILE A 27 7.54 3.94 -15.02
C ILE A 27 8.14 4.63 -13.80
N ALA A 28 7.56 4.45 -12.62
CA ALA A 28 8.16 4.91 -11.37
C ALA A 28 9.37 4.04 -11.01
N LEU A 29 10.57 4.54 -11.26
CA LEU A 29 11.84 3.87 -10.99
C LEU A 29 12.35 4.23 -9.58
N SER A 30 12.24 3.29 -8.65
CA SER A 30 12.69 3.46 -7.26
C SER A 30 14.19 3.14 -7.05
N GLY A 31 14.89 2.65 -8.07
CA GLY A 31 16.22 2.03 -7.92
C GLY A 31 16.16 0.63 -7.30
N GLY A 32 15.01 -0.02 -7.28
CA GLY A 32 14.82 -1.40 -6.83
C GLY A 32 14.63 -2.37 -7.99
N VAL A 33 14.80 -3.67 -7.70
CA VAL A 33 14.69 -4.77 -8.68
C VAL A 33 13.33 -4.78 -9.36
N ASP A 34 12.26 -4.59 -8.59
CA ASP A 34 10.89 -4.72 -9.09
C ASP A 34 10.57 -3.66 -10.13
N SER A 35 10.88 -2.40 -9.85
CA SER A 35 10.65 -1.31 -10.82
C SER A 35 11.51 -1.44 -12.07
N ALA A 36 12.73 -1.98 -11.94
CA ALA A 36 13.63 -2.22 -13.07
C ALA A 36 13.10 -3.33 -14.00
N VAL A 37 12.63 -4.45 -13.44
CA VAL A 37 12.03 -5.54 -14.23
C VAL A 37 10.71 -5.08 -14.86
N ALA A 38 9.87 -4.32 -14.12
CA ALA A 38 8.64 -3.75 -14.69
C ALA A 38 8.94 -2.86 -15.92
N ALA A 39 9.98 -2.01 -15.84
CA ALA A 39 10.42 -1.19 -16.96
C ALA A 39 10.86 -2.05 -18.16
N ALA A 40 11.71 -3.05 -17.91
CA ALA A 40 12.21 -3.95 -18.97
C ALA A 40 11.09 -4.71 -19.68
N ARG A 41 10.04 -5.13 -18.96
CA ARG A 41 8.85 -5.79 -19.54
C ARG A 41 8.08 -4.86 -20.47
N LEU A 42 7.86 -3.61 -20.05
CA LEU A 42 7.13 -2.63 -20.85
C LEU A 42 7.89 -2.30 -22.15
N ILE A 43 9.21 -2.16 -22.09
CA ILE A 43 10.07 -1.94 -23.26
C ILE A 43 9.99 -3.14 -24.22
N ARG A 44 10.09 -4.36 -23.68
CA ARG A 44 10.00 -5.59 -24.50
C ARG A 44 8.65 -5.76 -25.18
N GLN A 45 7.59 -5.16 -24.63
CA GLN A 45 6.25 -5.11 -25.24
C GLN A 45 6.14 -4.06 -26.36
N GLY A 46 7.22 -3.31 -26.66
CA GLY A 46 7.27 -2.32 -27.72
C GLY A 46 6.75 -0.93 -27.36
N ASN A 47 6.57 -0.65 -26.05
CA ASN A 47 6.11 0.67 -25.60
C ASN A 47 7.25 1.70 -25.59
N ASP A 48 6.90 2.99 -25.74
CA ASP A 48 7.77 4.12 -25.47
C ASP A 48 7.76 4.39 -23.97
N VAL A 49 8.88 4.10 -23.26
CA VAL A 49 8.95 4.11 -21.81
C VAL A 49 9.89 5.21 -21.30
N ILE A 50 9.40 6.07 -20.41
CA ILE A 50 10.18 7.07 -19.69
C ILE A 50 10.23 6.69 -18.21
N GLY A 51 11.44 6.65 -17.63
CA GLY A 51 11.66 6.46 -16.21
C GLY A 51 11.40 7.75 -15.42
N TYR A 52 10.76 7.62 -14.28
CA TYR A 52 10.54 8.72 -13.34
C TYR A 52 11.02 8.33 -11.95
N HIS A 53 11.97 9.08 -11.39
CA HIS A 53 12.42 8.89 -10.02
C HIS A 53 11.96 10.05 -9.15
N MET A 54 11.29 9.73 -8.04
CA MET A 54 10.81 10.74 -7.08
C MET A 54 11.86 10.99 -5.99
N ILE A 55 12.22 12.22 -5.76
CA ILE A 55 12.91 12.64 -4.54
C ILE A 55 11.83 13.13 -3.58
N VAL A 56 11.63 12.39 -2.48
CA VAL A 56 10.56 12.66 -1.50
C VAL A 56 11.09 12.91 -0.08
N ILE A 57 12.33 12.50 0.23
CA ILE A 57 12.88 12.63 1.59
C ILE A 57 13.51 14.01 1.73
N PRO A 58 13.12 14.85 2.71
CA PRO A 58 13.74 16.13 2.99
C PRO A 58 15.26 15.99 3.21
N GLY A 59 16.03 16.90 2.64
CA GLY A 59 17.50 16.89 2.71
C GLY A 59 18.19 15.88 1.78
N SER A 60 17.45 15.06 1.02
CA SER A 60 18.05 14.19 0.00
C SER A 60 18.61 15.01 -1.17
N SER A 61 19.77 14.61 -1.68
CA SER A 61 20.42 15.20 -2.86
C SER A 61 20.30 14.29 -4.09
N LEU A 62 20.74 14.79 -5.24
CA LEU A 62 20.85 14.00 -6.47
C LEU A 62 21.93 12.90 -6.38
N ASP A 63 22.82 12.98 -5.39
CA ASP A 63 23.86 11.96 -5.13
C ASP A 63 23.35 10.81 -4.24
N ASN A 64 22.07 10.85 -3.84
CA ASN A 64 21.46 9.77 -3.06
C ASN A 64 21.60 8.44 -3.81
N PRO A 65 21.99 7.35 -3.13
CA PRO A 65 22.15 6.02 -3.74
C PRO A 65 20.96 5.57 -4.57
N ALA A 66 19.71 5.82 -4.11
CA ALA A 66 18.52 5.43 -4.85
C ALA A 66 18.38 6.18 -6.19
N VAL A 67 18.80 7.44 -6.25
CA VAL A 67 18.84 8.22 -7.50
C VAL A 67 19.88 7.65 -8.45
N GLN A 68 21.09 7.31 -7.96
CA GLN A 68 22.17 6.74 -8.78
C GLN A 68 21.79 5.35 -9.29
N GLU A 69 21.14 4.53 -8.48
CA GLU A 69 20.62 3.22 -8.90
C GLU A 69 19.55 3.37 -9.98
N ALA A 70 18.62 4.32 -9.83
CA ALA A 70 17.60 4.58 -10.85
C ALA A 70 18.23 5.06 -12.17
N LYS A 71 19.27 5.91 -12.11
CA LYS A 71 20.06 6.33 -13.28
C LYS A 71 20.74 5.13 -13.96
N GLY A 72 21.43 4.30 -13.20
CA GLY A 72 22.09 3.11 -13.75
C GLY A 72 21.11 2.13 -14.40
N VAL A 73 19.89 1.97 -13.84
CA VAL A 73 18.82 1.17 -14.46
C VAL A 73 18.35 1.80 -15.77
N ALA A 74 18.10 3.11 -15.78
CA ALA A 74 17.63 3.81 -16.97
C ALA A 74 18.67 3.77 -18.11
N GLU A 75 19.94 3.99 -17.80
CA GLU A 75 21.08 3.87 -18.74
C GLU A 75 21.18 2.44 -19.30
N HIS A 76 21.11 1.42 -18.44
CA HIS A 76 21.17 0.02 -18.85
C HIS A 76 20.00 -0.37 -19.79
N LEU A 77 18.81 0.17 -19.55
CA LEU A 77 17.63 -0.08 -20.36
C LEU A 77 17.50 0.83 -21.60
N GLY A 78 18.38 1.84 -21.72
CA GLY A 78 18.36 2.79 -22.84
C GLY A 78 17.13 3.70 -22.83
N ILE A 79 16.59 4.07 -21.67
CA ILE A 79 15.44 4.96 -21.53
C ILE A 79 15.80 6.29 -20.89
N GLU A 80 15.03 7.33 -21.20
CA GLU A 80 15.11 8.61 -20.52
C GLU A 80 14.74 8.48 -19.03
N LEU A 81 15.42 9.23 -18.14
CA LEU A 81 15.06 9.33 -16.73
C LEU A 81 14.78 10.78 -16.35
N VAL A 82 13.56 11.02 -15.88
CA VAL A 82 13.13 12.32 -15.31
C VAL A 82 13.19 12.23 -13.80
N ILE A 83 13.93 13.13 -13.17
CA ILE A 83 13.94 13.28 -11.70
C ILE A 83 12.83 14.26 -11.31
N VAL A 84 11.91 13.82 -10.45
CA VAL A 84 10.78 14.63 -9.98
C VAL A 84 11.00 14.95 -8.51
N ASP A 85 11.17 16.22 -8.20
CA ASP A 85 11.25 16.69 -6.82
C ASP A 85 9.84 16.86 -6.25
N LEU A 86 9.55 16.09 -5.19
CA LEU A 86 8.27 16.08 -4.46
C LEU A 86 8.52 16.21 -2.95
N ARG A 87 9.66 16.77 -2.54
CA ARG A 87 10.01 16.88 -1.11
C ARG A 87 9.05 17.78 -0.35
N GLU A 88 8.61 18.86 -0.98
CA GLU A 88 7.66 19.80 -0.39
C GLU A 88 6.28 19.14 -0.21
N GLU A 89 5.78 18.48 -1.25
CA GLU A 89 4.48 17.83 -1.21
C GLU A 89 4.46 16.61 -0.29
N PHE A 90 5.61 15.94 -0.14
CA PHE A 90 5.76 14.79 0.75
C PHE A 90 5.74 15.17 2.24
N GLU A 91 5.97 16.45 2.58
CA GLU A 91 5.88 16.92 3.95
C GLU A 91 4.50 16.63 4.57
N SER A 92 3.43 16.66 3.79
CA SER A 92 2.09 16.27 4.25
C SER A 92 1.99 14.82 4.73
N ILE A 93 2.78 13.91 4.13
CA ILE A 93 2.86 12.50 4.57
C ILE A 93 3.60 12.40 5.91
N LEU A 94 4.66 13.19 6.07
CA LEU A 94 5.43 13.22 7.32
C LEU A 94 4.61 13.82 8.47
N GLU A 95 3.86 14.89 8.20
CA GLU A 95 2.93 15.48 9.16
C GLU A 95 1.82 14.50 9.54
N TYR A 96 1.18 13.85 8.55
CA TYR A 96 0.20 12.78 8.82
C TYR A 96 0.79 11.71 9.74
N PHE A 97 2.02 11.27 9.48
CA PHE A 97 2.70 10.25 10.28
C PHE A 97 2.89 10.72 11.73
N VAL A 98 3.38 11.93 11.93
CA VAL A 98 3.59 12.52 13.27
C VAL A 98 2.26 12.68 14.02
N CYS A 99 1.27 13.33 13.38
CA CYS A 99 -0.03 13.60 13.99
C CYS A 99 -0.76 12.31 14.40
N SER A 100 -0.71 11.27 13.57
CA SER A 100 -1.33 9.99 13.90
C SER A 100 -0.72 9.36 15.17
N TYR A 101 0.60 9.32 15.29
CA TYR A 101 1.24 8.81 16.50
C TYR A 101 0.93 9.65 17.74
N MET A 102 0.85 10.97 17.60
CA MET A 102 0.48 11.87 18.70
C MET A 102 -0.98 11.66 19.14
N SER A 103 -1.85 11.24 18.24
CA SER A 103 -3.26 10.89 18.53
C SER A 103 -3.42 9.44 19.02
N GLY A 104 -2.32 8.68 19.23
CA GLY A 104 -2.37 7.27 19.66
C GLY A 104 -2.77 6.31 18.54
N GLU A 105 -2.82 6.75 17.29
CA GLU A 105 -3.06 5.92 16.11
C GLU A 105 -1.74 5.37 15.53
N THR A 106 -1.82 4.26 14.82
CA THR A 106 -0.68 3.70 14.09
C THR A 106 -0.86 3.96 12.60
N PRO A 107 -0.17 4.95 12.01
CA PRO A 107 -0.37 5.35 10.62
C PRO A 107 0.09 4.30 9.61
N ASN A 108 -0.45 4.39 8.39
CA ASN A 108 0.06 3.67 7.22
C ASN A 108 0.46 4.66 6.12
N PRO A 109 1.66 5.27 6.22
CA PRO A 109 2.09 6.31 5.29
C PRO A 109 2.23 5.80 3.85
N CYS A 110 2.50 4.51 3.64
CA CYS A 110 2.62 3.93 2.29
C CYS A 110 1.30 3.95 1.53
N VAL A 111 0.18 3.74 2.22
CA VAL A 111 -1.15 3.81 1.62
C VAL A 111 -1.47 5.23 1.18
N VAL A 112 -1.24 6.21 2.06
CA VAL A 112 -1.48 7.62 1.76
C VAL A 112 -0.56 8.11 0.64
N CYS A 113 0.73 7.72 0.67
CA CYS A 113 1.69 8.03 -0.39
C CYS A 113 1.27 7.43 -1.75
N ASN A 114 0.76 6.21 -1.79
CA ASN A 114 0.29 5.62 -3.04
C ASN A 114 -0.86 6.44 -3.63
N ASP A 115 -1.86 6.84 -2.84
CA ASP A 115 -2.99 7.61 -3.34
C ASP A 115 -2.60 9.04 -3.74
N SER A 116 -1.96 9.80 -2.83
CA SER A 116 -1.73 11.23 -3.02
C SER A 116 -0.47 11.55 -3.83
N ILE A 117 0.63 10.83 -3.62
CA ILE A 117 1.91 11.12 -4.26
C ILE A 117 2.10 10.32 -5.54
N LYS A 118 2.13 8.95 -5.46
CA LYS A 118 2.48 8.14 -6.63
C LYS A 118 1.40 8.15 -7.72
N PHE A 119 0.17 7.81 -7.33
CA PHE A 119 -0.97 7.79 -8.27
C PHE A 119 -1.79 9.09 -8.23
N GLY A 120 -1.31 10.09 -7.48
CA GLY A 120 -1.76 11.47 -7.49
C GLY A 120 -0.79 12.35 -8.28
N LEU A 121 0.03 13.09 -7.54
CA LEU A 121 0.91 14.13 -8.08
C LEU A 121 1.91 13.64 -9.13
N LEU A 122 2.54 12.46 -8.93
CA LEU A 122 3.47 11.94 -9.92
C LEU A 122 2.76 11.61 -11.23
N LEU A 123 1.57 10.98 -11.18
CA LEU A 123 0.75 10.70 -12.36
C LEU A 123 0.36 11.99 -13.10
N GLU A 124 0.03 13.05 -12.38
CA GLU A 124 -0.29 14.35 -12.96
C GLU A 124 0.94 14.99 -13.62
N LYS A 125 2.10 14.98 -12.95
CA LYS A 125 3.36 15.46 -13.52
C LYS A 125 3.76 14.63 -14.76
N MET A 126 3.66 13.32 -14.75
CA MET A 126 3.91 12.48 -15.94
C MET A 126 2.99 12.85 -17.11
N SER A 127 1.73 13.14 -16.83
CA SER A 127 0.75 13.50 -17.86
C SER A 127 1.12 14.78 -18.60
N SER A 128 1.75 15.75 -17.91
CA SER A 128 2.22 16.99 -18.55
C SER A 128 3.35 16.76 -19.57
N PHE A 129 4.02 15.59 -19.52
CA PHE A 129 4.99 15.11 -20.52
C PHE A 129 4.38 14.20 -21.59
N GLY A 130 3.04 14.14 -21.68
CA GLY A 130 2.33 13.34 -22.65
C GLY A 130 2.31 11.84 -22.33
N VAL A 131 2.60 11.44 -21.09
CA VAL A 131 2.49 10.06 -20.62
C VAL A 131 1.02 9.67 -20.47
N GLU A 132 0.63 8.55 -21.06
CA GLU A 132 -0.75 8.06 -21.04
C GLU A 132 -1.06 7.28 -19.77
N LYS A 133 -0.13 6.42 -19.33
CA LYS A 133 -0.30 5.58 -18.14
C LYS A 133 0.98 5.54 -17.29
N ILE A 134 0.79 5.42 -15.99
CA ILE A 134 1.86 5.16 -15.02
C ILE A 134 1.97 3.67 -14.75
N ALA A 135 3.19 3.15 -14.77
CA ALA A 135 3.51 1.81 -14.32
C ALA A 135 4.34 1.86 -13.03
N THR A 136 4.22 0.82 -12.22
CA THR A 136 5.03 0.65 -11.01
C THR A 136 5.42 -0.82 -10.81
N GLY A 137 6.44 -1.05 -9.99
CA GLY A 137 6.85 -2.40 -9.57
C GLY A 137 5.99 -3.02 -8.46
N HIS A 138 4.75 -2.58 -8.25
CA HIS A 138 3.88 -3.19 -7.25
C HIS A 138 3.37 -4.56 -7.70
N TYR A 139 3.27 -5.47 -6.74
CA TYR A 139 2.63 -6.77 -6.89
C TYR A 139 1.13 -6.62 -6.60
N ALA A 140 0.37 -6.33 -7.63
CA ALA A 140 -1.08 -6.29 -7.66
C ALA A 140 -1.53 -6.50 -9.10
N ARG A 141 -2.80 -6.80 -9.32
CA ARG A 141 -3.41 -6.92 -10.66
C ARG A 141 -4.50 -5.87 -10.84
N LEU A 142 -4.78 -5.54 -12.09
CA LEU A 142 -6.01 -4.89 -12.49
C LEU A 142 -6.89 -5.94 -13.17
N ALA A 143 -8.07 -6.16 -12.60
CA ALA A 143 -9.07 -7.06 -13.17
C ALA A 143 -10.23 -6.24 -13.76
N ALA A 144 -10.75 -6.67 -14.90
CA ALA A 144 -11.96 -6.11 -15.48
C ALA A 144 -13.16 -6.99 -15.09
N HIS A 145 -14.21 -6.39 -14.55
CA HIS A 145 -15.48 -7.03 -14.26
C HIS A 145 -16.62 -6.05 -14.61
N ASP A 146 -17.60 -6.50 -15.40
CA ASP A 146 -18.72 -5.68 -15.89
C ASP A 146 -18.30 -4.32 -16.51
N ASN A 147 -17.23 -4.33 -17.32
CA ASN A 147 -16.63 -3.15 -17.96
C ASN A 147 -16.00 -2.13 -16.98
N GLU A 148 -15.85 -2.47 -15.73
CA GLU A 148 -15.17 -1.68 -14.72
C GLU A 148 -13.83 -2.29 -14.32
N LEU A 149 -12.89 -1.46 -13.86
CA LEU A 149 -11.59 -1.90 -13.39
C LEU A 149 -11.54 -1.95 -11.88
N PHE A 150 -10.89 -2.99 -11.36
CA PHE A 150 -10.67 -3.23 -9.95
C PHE A 150 -9.21 -3.54 -9.68
N ILE A 151 -8.73 -3.18 -8.49
CA ILE A 151 -7.49 -3.72 -7.97
C ILE A 151 -7.77 -5.16 -7.51
N SER A 152 -6.90 -6.08 -7.88
CA SER A 152 -6.97 -7.48 -7.47
C SER A 152 -5.68 -7.91 -6.81
N ARG A 153 -5.76 -8.94 -5.96
CA ARG A 153 -4.59 -9.57 -5.35
C ARG A 153 -3.60 -10.03 -6.41
N ALA A 154 -2.31 -9.95 -6.11
CA ALA A 154 -1.26 -10.49 -6.96
C ALA A 154 -1.29 -12.02 -7.01
N LEU A 155 -0.66 -12.59 -8.03
CA LEU A 155 -0.43 -14.04 -8.11
C LEU A 155 0.41 -14.53 -6.93
N ASP A 156 1.47 -13.80 -6.58
CA ASP A 156 2.30 -14.09 -5.39
C ASP A 156 1.63 -13.50 -4.13
N ASN A 157 0.86 -14.32 -3.44
CA ASN A 157 0.19 -13.96 -2.21
C ASN A 157 1.16 -13.50 -1.09
N SER A 158 2.43 -13.94 -1.12
CA SER A 158 3.44 -13.54 -0.14
C SER A 158 3.95 -12.12 -0.37
N LYS A 159 3.76 -11.59 -1.58
CA LYS A 159 4.17 -10.25 -2.02
C LYS A 159 3.01 -9.35 -2.37
N ASP A 160 1.76 -9.84 -2.23
CA ASP A 160 0.57 -9.07 -2.55
C ASP A 160 0.55 -7.69 -1.87
N GLN A 161 0.41 -6.64 -2.68
CA GLN A 161 0.39 -5.26 -2.25
C GLN A 161 -0.96 -4.57 -2.47
N SER A 162 -2.01 -5.31 -2.82
CA SER A 162 -3.36 -4.79 -3.05
C SER A 162 -3.89 -4.01 -1.84
N TYR A 163 -3.51 -4.43 -0.61
CA TYR A 163 -3.80 -3.72 0.63
C TYR A 163 -3.30 -2.27 0.60
N PHE A 164 -2.06 -2.04 0.16
CA PHE A 164 -1.46 -0.69 0.11
C PHE A 164 -1.99 0.18 -1.02
N LEU A 165 -2.70 -0.42 -1.98
CA LEU A 165 -3.28 0.24 -3.15
C LEU A 165 -4.78 0.51 -3.00
N SER A 166 -5.40 0.01 -1.93
CA SER A 166 -6.85 0.04 -1.70
C SER A 166 -7.45 1.45 -1.56
N ARG A 167 -6.62 2.49 -1.42
CA ARG A 167 -7.04 3.90 -1.36
C ARG A 167 -6.97 4.63 -2.70
N ILE A 168 -6.39 4.01 -3.74
CA ILE A 168 -6.36 4.61 -5.08
C ILE A 168 -7.79 4.82 -5.56
N ARG A 169 -8.10 6.01 -6.05
CA ARG A 169 -9.45 6.32 -6.56
C ARG A 169 -9.74 5.49 -7.81
N LYS A 170 -10.94 4.88 -7.86
CA LYS A 170 -11.39 4.03 -8.99
C LYS A 170 -11.19 4.71 -10.35
N SER A 171 -11.46 6.01 -10.45
CA SER A 171 -11.31 6.81 -11.68
C SER A 171 -9.88 6.85 -12.25
N LYS A 172 -8.87 6.55 -11.42
CA LYS A 172 -7.46 6.54 -11.86
C LYS A 172 -7.01 5.19 -12.42
N LEU A 173 -7.75 4.08 -12.17
CA LEU A 173 -7.31 2.73 -12.50
C LEU A 173 -7.03 2.53 -13.99
N GLY A 174 -7.80 3.14 -14.88
CA GLY A 174 -7.57 3.08 -16.32
C GLY A 174 -6.22 3.63 -16.79
N ARG A 175 -5.54 4.39 -15.92
CA ARG A 175 -4.24 5.01 -16.18
C ARG A 175 -3.08 4.35 -15.45
N ILE A 176 -3.29 3.18 -14.84
CA ILE A 176 -2.31 2.47 -14.01
C ILE A 176 -1.96 1.14 -14.65
N LEU A 177 -0.71 0.71 -14.52
CA LEU A 177 -0.22 -0.61 -14.90
C LEU A 177 0.61 -1.23 -13.78
N PHE A 178 0.39 -2.52 -13.52
CA PHE A 178 1.16 -3.33 -12.60
C PHE A 178 1.81 -4.52 -13.33
N PRO A 179 2.96 -4.32 -14.00
CA PRO A 179 3.56 -5.34 -14.85
C PRO A 179 4.02 -6.61 -14.13
N LEU A 180 4.04 -6.61 -12.79
CA LEU A 180 4.49 -7.73 -11.97
C LEU A 180 3.34 -8.53 -11.32
N GLY A 181 2.08 -8.12 -11.53
CA GLY A 181 0.93 -8.70 -10.83
C GLY A 181 0.73 -10.20 -11.03
N ASP A 182 1.07 -10.72 -12.21
CA ASP A 182 0.94 -12.13 -12.60
C ASP A 182 2.25 -12.91 -12.50
N THR A 183 3.16 -12.49 -11.60
CA THR A 183 4.50 -13.08 -11.48
C THR A 183 4.88 -13.25 -10.03
N THR A 184 5.64 -14.29 -9.74
CA THR A 184 6.25 -14.49 -8.42
C THR A 184 7.51 -13.64 -8.25
N LYS A 185 7.86 -13.33 -7.01
CA LYS A 185 9.09 -12.60 -6.70
C LYS A 185 10.35 -13.33 -7.16
N GLU A 186 10.32 -14.65 -7.12
CA GLU A 186 11.43 -15.49 -7.59
C GLU A 186 11.66 -15.32 -9.09
N GLU A 187 10.58 -15.39 -9.90
CA GLU A 187 10.64 -15.16 -11.34
C GLU A 187 11.16 -13.77 -11.69
N VAL A 188 10.73 -12.73 -10.94
CA VAL A 188 11.22 -11.36 -11.10
C VAL A 188 12.72 -11.28 -10.83
N ARG A 189 13.24 -11.94 -9.78
CA ARG A 189 14.68 -11.98 -9.49
C ARG A 189 15.48 -12.74 -10.57
N GLN A 190 14.96 -13.85 -11.06
CA GLN A 190 15.56 -14.59 -12.16
C GLN A 190 15.60 -13.76 -13.45
N GLU A 191 14.53 -13.03 -13.75
CA GLU A 191 14.46 -12.13 -14.91
C GLU A 191 15.45 -10.97 -14.77
N ALA A 192 15.55 -10.35 -13.59
CA ALA A 192 16.55 -9.30 -13.31
C ALA A 192 17.97 -9.79 -13.54
N SER A 193 18.29 -11.02 -13.10
CA SER A 193 19.59 -11.63 -13.31
C SER A 193 19.87 -11.93 -14.79
N ARG A 194 18.89 -12.52 -15.52
CA ARG A 194 19.02 -12.79 -16.96
C ARG A 194 19.27 -11.53 -17.79
N LEU A 195 18.62 -10.42 -17.40
CA LEU A 195 18.77 -9.11 -18.03
C LEU A 195 20.02 -8.36 -17.56
N SER A 196 20.79 -8.94 -16.63
CA SER A 196 21.97 -8.30 -16.02
C SER A 196 21.69 -6.90 -15.48
N LEU A 197 20.48 -6.69 -14.91
CA LEU A 197 20.11 -5.38 -14.37
C LEU A 197 21.07 -4.98 -13.24
N PRO A 198 21.53 -3.72 -13.17
CA PRO A 198 22.52 -3.28 -12.17
C PRO A 198 22.10 -3.55 -10.72
N VAL A 199 20.79 -3.63 -10.48
CA VAL A 199 20.18 -3.83 -9.16
C VAL A 199 19.74 -5.26 -8.86
N HIS A 200 20.06 -6.25 -9.72
CA HIS A 200 19.58 -7.64 -9.62
C HIS A 200 19.86 -8.31 -8.27
N SER A 201 20.97 -7.98 -7.61
CA SER A 201 21.38 -8.54 -6.31
C SER A 201 20.87 -7.75 -5.10
N LYS A 202 20.19 -6.62 -5.33
CA LYS A 202 19.69 -5.75 -4.26
C LYS A 202 18.62 -6.46 -3.43
N LYS A 203 18.72 -6.33 -2.10
CA LYS A 203 17.69 -6.83 -1.18
C LYS A 203 16.46 -5.95 -1.23
N ASP A 204 15.29 -6.56 -0.94
CA ASP A 204 14.04 -5.82 -0.84
C ASP A 204 14.05 -4.85 0.35
N SER A 205 13.53 -3.64 0.16
CA SER A 205 13.30 -2.73 1.26
C SER A 205 12.12 -3.25 2.09
N GLN A 206 12.34 -3.41 3.40
CA GLN A 206 11.33 -3.90 4.34
C GLN A 206 10.74 -2.78 5.20
N GLU A 207 11.28 -1.56 5.07
CA GLU A 207 11.01 -0.44 5.96
C GLU A 207 10.32 0.71 5.22
N ILE A 208 9.72 1.61 6.00
CA ILE A 208 9.16 2.87 5.50
C ILE A 208 10.32 3.70 4.95
N CYS A 209 10.20 4.21 3.74
CA CYS A 209 11.29 4.82 2.97
C CYS A 209 11.97 6.03 3.65
N PHE A 210 11.28 6.74 4.54
CA PHE A 210 11.81 7.89 5.28
C PHE A 210 12.21 7.58 6.72
N ILE A 211 12.10 6.32 7.16
CA ILE A 211 12.51 5.87 8.50
C ILE A 211 13.80 5.06 8.40
N PRO A 212 14.97 5.66 8.66
CA PRO A 212 16.23 4.92 8.63
C PRO A 212 16.25 3.82 9.70
N HIS A 213 16.65 2.61 9.31
CA HIS A 213 16.82 1.46 10.21
C HIS A 213 15.58 1.10 11.04
N GLY A 214 14.37 1.48 10.57
CA GLY A 214 13.10 1.18 11.25
C GLY A 214 12.87 1.94 12.57
N ASP A 215 13.74 2.91 12.90
CA ASP A 215 13.64 3.69 14.15
C ASP A 215 12.70 4.89 13.99
N TYR A 216 11.40 4.59 13.96
CA TYR A 216 10.38 5.63 13.88
C TYR A 216 10.33 6.52 15.13
N ARG A 217 10.78 6.03 16.31
CA ARG A 217 10.80 6.83 17.54
C ARG A 217 11.79 7.98 17.44
N SER A 218 13.01 7.70 16.98
CA SER A 218 14.02 8.73 16.70
C SER A 218 13.55 9.72 15.64
N PHE A 219 12.86 9.23 14.60
CA PHE A 219 12.26 10.11 13.59
C PHE A 219 11.22 11.06 14.22
N LEU A 220 10.26 10.56 15.02
CA LEU A 220 9.26 11.38 15.71
C LEU A 220 9.93 12.44 16.61
N LYS A 221 10.96 12.07 17.36
CA LYS A 221 11.73 13.01 18.18
C LYS A 221 12.43 14.08 17.36
N SER A 222 12.99 13.73 16.21
CA SER A 222 13.60 14.72 15.29
C SER A 222 12.57 15.72 14.73
N ARG A 223 11.29 15.35 14.73
CA ARG A 223 10.14 16.20 14.35
C ARG A 223 9.54 16.97 15.55
N GLY A 224 10.21 16.97 16.68
CA GLY A 224 9.81 17.75 17.85
C GLY A 224 8.87 17.04 18.83
N VAL A 225 8.54 15.75 18.61
CA VAL A 225 7.78 14.96 19.58
C VAL A 225 8.62 14.74 20.83
N LYS A 226 8.05 15.10 21.99
CA LYS A 226 8.72 15.01 23.28
C LYS A 226 8.30 13.74 24.03
N ASP A 227 9.21 13.25 24.87
CA ASP A 227 8.90 12.19 25.82
C ASP A 227 7.91 12.75 26.86
N GLU A 228 6.80 12.05 27.04
CA GLU A 228 5.78 12.33 28.05
C GLU A 228 5.56 11.06 28.87
N PRO A 229 6.32 10.86 29.96
CA PRO A 229 6.22 9.64 30.75
C PRO A 229 4.87 9.49 31.44
N GLY A 230 4.32 8.27 31.40
CA GLY A 230 3.06 7.94 32.03
C GLY A 230 3.04 6.52 32.61
N PRO A 231 1.95 6.12 33.27
CA PRO A 231 1.82 4.78 33.85
C PRO A 231 1.56 3.72 32.76
N ILE A 232 2.09 2.52 33.03
CA ILE A 232 1.71 1.28 32.36
C ILE A 232 0.86 0.51 33.35
N GLU A 233 -0.39 0.22 32.98
CA GLU A 233 -1.38 -0.43 33.84
C GLU A 233 -1.93 -1.69 33.18
N ASP A 234 -2.46 -2.61 34.00
CA ASP A 234 -3.35 -3.66 33.50
C ASP A 234 -4.80 -3.16 33.35
N GLU A 235 -5.71 -4.02 32.91
CA GLU A 235 -7.13 -3.68 32.73
C GLU A 235 -7.85 -3.35 34.05
N MET A 236 -7.32 -3.81 35.18
CA MET A 236 -7.86 -3.54 36.54
C MET A 236 -7.31 -2.23 37.13
N GLY A 237 -6.38 -1.56 36.43
CA GLY A 237 -5.72 -0.35 36.89
C GLY A 237 -4.52 -0.60 37.79
N ASN A 238 -4.04 -1.84 37.90
CA ASN A 238 -2.81 -2.12 38.68
C ASN A 238 -1.60 -1.58 37.92
N LEU A 239 -0.74 -0.84 38.60
CA LEU A 239 0.47 -0.27 38.02
C LEU A 239 1.50 -1.38 37.75
N LEU A 240 1.92 -1.52 36.50
CA LEU A 240 2.92 -2.50 36.04
C LEU A 240 4.29 -1.84 35.78
N GLY A 241 4.32 -0.52 35.53
CA GLY A 241 5.54 0.20 35.18
C GLY A 241 5.27 1.61 34.70
N ARG A 242 6.25 2.18 33.97
CA ARG A 242 6.13 3.51 33.36
C ARG A 242 6.67 3.48 31.94
N HIS A 243 5.97 4.13 31.02
CA HIS A 243 6.44 4.37 29.66
C HIS A 243 7.11 5.75 29.55
N THR A 244 7.89 5.97 28.50
CA THR A 244 8.53 7.26 28.20
C THR A 244 7.71 8.16 27.30
N GLY A 245 6.71 7.61 26.59
CA GLY A 245 5.80 8.31 25.69
C GLY A 245 4.94 7.32 24.95
N LEU A 246 3.63 7.56 24.82
CA LEU A 246 2.67 6.65 24.15
C LEU A 246 3.00 6.43 22.68
N PHE A 247 3.56 7.42 21.99
CA PHE A 247 3.98 7.31 20.59
C PHE A 247 4.96 6.16 20.31
N GLY A 248 5.63 5.64 21.36
CA GLY A 248 6.54 4.50 21.25
C GLY A 248 5.86 3.12 21.20
N TYR A 249 4.52 3.06 21.20
CA TYR A 249 3.78 1.81 21.32
C TYR A 249 2.72 1.67 20.24
N THR A 250 2.37 0.40 19.96
CA THR A 250 1.33 0.03 19.00
C THR A 250 0.47 -1.08 19.61
N ILE A 251 -0.83 -1.08 19.35
CA ILE A 251 -1.74 -2.13 19.80
C ILE A 251 -1.28 -3.50 19.27
N GLY A 252 -1.26 -4.50 20.15
CA GLY A 252 -0.73 -5.83 19.87
C GLY A 252 0.79 -5.97 20.06
N GLN A 253 1.52 -4.89 20.38
CA GLN A 253 2.95 -4.97 20.66
C GLN A 253 3.20 -5.79 21.92
N ARG A 254 4.19 -6.72 21.84
CA ARG A 254 4.64 -7.54 22.97
C ARG A 254 6.07 -7.20 23.41
N LYS A 255 6.96 -6.97 22.43
CA LYS A 255 8.38 -6.71 22.71
C LYS A 255 8.64 -5.24 22.97
N GLY A 256 9.63 -4.93 23.84
CA GLY A 256 10.03 -3.56 24.09
C GLY A 256 9.06 -2.73 24.94
N ILE A 257 8.15 -3.37 25.71
CA ILE A 257 7.23 -2.67 26.63
C ILE A 257 7.97 -2.22 27.89
N GLY A 258 9.06 -2.93 28.29
CA GLY A 258 9.88 -2.53 29.43
C GLY A 258 9.32 -2.93 30.79
N ILE A 259 8.38 -3.88 30.85
CA ILE A 259 7.89 -4.44 32.12
C ILE A 259 8.53 -5.80 32.40
N SER A 260 8.78 -6.05 33.70
CA SER A 260 9.25 -7.34 34.22
C SER A 260 8.08 -8.02 34.90
N SER A 261 7.44 -8.98 34.22
CA SER A 261 6.33 -9.74 34.80
C SER A 261 6.36 -11.19 34.34
N GLU A 262 5.81 -12.10 35.13
CA GLU A 262 5.66 -13.52 34.78
C GLU A 262 4.61 -13.76 33.65
N GLY A 263 3.76 -12.75 33.36
CA GLY A 263 2.72 -12.80 32.34
C GLY A 263 3.19 -12.33 30.98
N ARG A 264 2.57 -12.88 29.90
CA ARG A 264 2.76 -12.41 28.52
C ARG A 264 1.78 -11.27 28.24
N TYR A 265 2.22 -10.03 28.50
CA TYR A 265 1.43 -8.85 28.23
C TYR A 265 1.59 -8.34 26.79
N TYR A 266 0.51 -7.75 26.28
CA TYR A 266 0.42 -7.08 25.00
C TYR A 266 -0.22 -5.71 25.19
N VAL A 267 0.17 -4.74 24.39
CA VAL A 267 -0.49 -3.43 24.38
C VAL A 267 -1.93 -3.62 23.90
N LYS A 268 -2.90 -3.32 24.76
CA LYS A 268 -4.32 -3.38 24.45
C LYS A 268 -4.86 -2.02 24.01
N ARG A 269 -4.45 -0.94 24.69
CA ARG A 269 -4.95 0.41 24.42
C ARG A 269 -3.89 1.46 24.78
N LEU A 270 -3.83 2.52 23.95
CA LEU A 270 -3.16 3.77 24.25
C LEU A 270 -4.24 4.78 24.68
N ASP A 271 -4.28 5.14 25.95
CA ASP A 271 -5.22 6.11 26.51
C ASP A 271 -4.55 7.48 26.51
N THR A 272 -4.74 8.23 25.42
CA THR A 272 -4.09 9.53 25.21
C THR A 272 -4.58 10.59 26.20
N ASP A 273 -5.87 10.54 26.58
CA ASP A 273 -6.46 11.51 27.51
C ASP A 273 -5.85 11.43 28.91
N LYS A 274 -5.50 10.21 29.34
CA LYS A 274 -4.91 9.95 30.65
C LYS A 274 -3.41 9.68 30.57
N ASN A 275 -2.80 9.79 29.41
CA ASN A 275 -1.40 9.47 29.12
C ASN A 275 -0.98 8.12 29.74
N ARG A 276 -1.77 7.06 29.54
CA ARG A 276 -1.50 5.73 30.08
C ARG A 276 -1.52 4.64 29.03
N LEU A 277 -0.64 3.65 29.22
CA LEU A 277 -0.55 2.45 28.40
C LEU A 277 -1.28 1.31 29.11
N VAL A 278 -2.32 0.75 28.50
CA VAL A 278 -3.06 -0.37 29.08
C VAL A 278 -2.60 -1.66 28.42
N LEU A 279 -2.20 -2.62 29.26
CA LEU A 279 -1.75 -3.93 28.85
C LEU A 279 -2.78 -5.01 29.19
N SER A 280 -2.80 -6.07 28.41
CA SER A 280 -3.62 -7.23 28.67
C SER A 280 -3.00 -8.53 28.16
N GLN A 281 -3.61 -9.66 28.46
CA GLN A 281 -3.28 -10.95 27.90
C GLN A 281 -3.77 -11.03 26.43
N ARG A 282 -3.13 -11.90 25.63
CA ARG A 282 -3.37 -12.00 24.20
C ARG A 282 -4.83 -12.21 23.84
N GLU A 283 -5.51 -13.06 24.56
CA GLU A 283 -6.88 -13.48 24.33
C GLU A 283 -7.87 -12.32 24.43
N ARG A 284 -7.55 -11.33 25.26
CA ARG A 284 -8.36 -10.14 25.49
C ARG A 284 -8.15 -9.02 24.48
N LEU A 285 -7.32 -9.24 23.45
CA LEU A 285 -7.14 -8.33 22.31
C LEU A 285 -7.96 -8.77 21.09
N VAL A 286 -8.79 -9.79 21.21
CA VAL A 286 -9.74 -10.19 20.17
C VAL A 286 -10.92 -9.23 20.20
N SER A 287 -11.26 -8.69 19.03
CA SER A 287 -12.43 -7.84 18.82
C SER A 287 -13.36 -8.51 17.81
N TYR A 288 -14.65 -8.41 18.02
CA TYR A 288 -15.68 -8.97 17.13
C TYR A 288 -16.28 -7.93 16.19
N SER A 289 -15.93 -6.65 16.41
CA SER A 289 -16.32 -5.57 15.51
C SER A 289 -15.29 -4.45 15.49
N LEU A 290 -15.36 -3.61 14.47
CA LEU A 290 -14.67 -2.32 14.38
C LEU A 290 -15.53 -1.30 13.66
N ILE A 291 -15.21 -0.02 13.86
CA ILE A 291 -15.71 1.08 13.05
C ILE A 291 -14.61 1.55 12.11
N GLY A 292 -14.98 1.75 10.85
CA GLY A 292 -14.11 2.36 9.85
C GLY A 292 -14.67 3.72 9.41
N ARG A 293 -13.78 4.65 9.09
CA ARG A 293 -14.07 6.01 8.60
C ARG A 293 -13.30 6.29 7.32
N ASP A 294 -13.66 7.39 6.64
CA ASP A 294 -12.97 7.83 5.42
C ASP A 294 -12.93 6.71 4.39
N LEU A 295 -14.07 6.41 3.79
CA LEU A 295 -14.28 5.26 2.92
C LEU A 295 -13.71 5.49 1.52
N ASN A 296 -13.18 4.45 0.90
CA ASN A 296 -12.89 4.40 -0.53
C ASN A 296 -13.49 3.14 -1.13
N TRP A 297 -14.38 3.28 -2.11
CA TRP A 297 -15.09 2.18 -2.73
C TRP A 297 -14.67 1.98 -4.19
N PHE A 298 -14.54 0.71 -4.57
CA PHE A 298 -14.40 0.29 -5.97
C PHE A 298 -15.72 -0.26 -6.52
N VAL A 299 -16.66 -0.57 -5.65
CA VAL A 299 -18.03 -1.01 -5.96
C VAL A 299 -19.03 -0.01 -5.38
N ASP A 300 -20.27 -0.03 -5.85
CA ASP A 300 -21.39 0.60 -5.15
C ASP A 300 -21.85 -0.36 -4.05
N PRO A 301 -21.55 -0.10 -2.76
CA PRO A 301 -21.81 -1.07 -1.72
C PRO A 301 -23.30 -1.17 -1.41
N ALA A 302 -23.80 -2.38 -1.15
CA ALA A 302 -25.09 -2.58 -0.51
C ALA A 302 -25.04 -2.10 0.94
N GLU A 303 -26.21 -1.86 1.58
CA GLU A 303 -26.31 -1.47 3.00
C GLU A 303 -25.54 -2.43 3.93
N ALA A 304 -25.53 -3.72 3.58
CA ALA A 304 -24.69 -4.73 4.23
C ALA A 304 -24.25 -5.81 3.22
N PHE A 305 -23.03 -6.31 3.36
CA PHE A 305 -22.50 -7.39 2.53
C PHE A 305 -21.42 -8.20 3.25
N ASP A 306 -21.28 -9.46 2.84
CA ASP A 306 -20.25 -10.36 3.33
C ASP A 306 -18.97 -10.21 2.47
N CYS A 307 -17.81 -10.28 3.13
CA CYS A 307 -16.52 -10.15 2.46
C CYS A 307 -15.41 -10.83 3.26
N GLU A 308 -14.22 -10.88 2.70
CA GLU A 308 -13.00 -11.06 3.46
C GLU A 308 -12.42 -9.69 3.85
N CYS A 309 -11.92 -9.55 5.07
CA CYS A 309 -11.33 -8.31 5.57
C CYS A 309 -9.88 -8.52 6.03
N LYS A 310 -8.98 -7.59 5.64
CA LYS A 310 -7.64 -7.47 6.20
C LYS A 310 -7.54 -6.17 6.98
N ILE A 311 -7.19 -6.26 8.26
CA ILE A 311 -6.96 -5.09 9.12
C ILE A 311 -5.48 -4.73 9.28
N ARG A 312 -4.59 -5.48 8.63
CA ARG A 312 -3.13 -5.24 8.51
C ARG A 312 -2.61 -5.89 7.25
N SER A 313 -1.59 -5.31 6.64
CA SER A 313 -0.98 -5.86 5.42
C SER A 313 -0.41 -7.27 5.60
N SER A 314 0.17 -7.57 6.76
CA SER A 314 0.84 -8.84 7.06
C SER A 314 -0.09 -9.96 7.52
N MET A 315 -1.37 -9.69 7.79
CA MET A 315 -2.30 -10.73 8.22
C MET A 315 -2.99 -11.40 7.02
N ARG A 316 -3.48 -12.62 7.23
CA ARG A 316 -4.44 -13.23 6.31
C ARG A 316 -5.79 -12.55 6.44
N SER A 317 -6.53 -12.47 5.34
CA SER A 317 -7.91 -12.01 5.40
C SER A 317 -8.76 -12.98 6.23
N VAL A 318 -9.78 -12.42 6.88
CA VAL A 318 -10.77 -13.16 7.69
C VAL A 318 -12.16 -12.82 7.21
N SER A 319 -13.11 -13.74 7.38
CA SER A 319 -14.52 -13.50 7.06
C SER A 319 -15.06 -12.35 7.89
N ALA A 320 -15.78 -11.45 7.24
CA ALA A 320 -16.37 -10.28 7.85
C ALA A 320 -17.69 -9.91 7.17
N ARG A 321 -18.52 -9.18 7.89
CA ARG A 321 -19.72 -8.56 7.35
C ARG A 321 -19.63 -7.05 7.56
N VAL A 322 -19.79 -6.31 6.49
CA VAL A 322 -19.71 -4.84 6.48
C VAL A 322 -21.14 -4.28 6.49
N PHE A 323 -21.36 -3.25 7.30
CA PHE A 323 -22.61 -2.49 7.39
C PHE A 323 -22.28 -1.01 7.17
N LEU A 324 -22.96 -0.36 6.25
CA LEU A 324 -22.85 1.10 6.08
C LEU A 324 -23.48 1.83 7.26
N ILE A 325 -22.81 2.85 7.78
CA ILE A 325 -23.32 3.78 8.81
C ILE A 325 -23.26 5.19 8.24
N GLY A 326 -24.37 5.64 7.65
CA GLY A 326 -24.35 6.91 6.91
C GLY A 326 -23.42 6.85 5.70
N ASP A 327 -22.89 8.01 5.29
CA ASP A 327 -22.14 8.14 4.05
C ASP A 327 -20.63 7.93 4.19
N ASP A 328 -20.10 8.03 5.41
CA ASP A 328 -18.64 8.12 5.66
C ASP A 328 -18.08 7.07 6.64
N ARG A 329 -18.91 6.19 7.17
CA ARG A 329 -18.54 5.17 8.15
C ARG A 329 -19.09 3.79 7.83
N VAL A 330 -18.39 2.78 8.33
CA VAL A 330 -18.83 1.38 8.29
C VAL A 330 -18.63 0.73 9.66
N ARG A 331 -19.52 -0.18 10.02
CA ARG A 331 -19.27 -1.21 11.04
C ARG A 331 -18.85 -2.49 10.33
N VAL A 332 -17.84 -3.12 10.82
CA VAL A 332 -17.35 -4.41 10.31
C VAL A 332 -17.41 -5.43 11.43
N ASP A 333 -18.23 -6.45 11.27
CA ASP A 333 -18.39 -7.53 12.24
C ASP A 333 -17.58 -8.74 11.81
N PHE A 334 -16.93 -9.40 12.76
CA PHE A 334 -16.07 -10.57 12.56
C PHE A 334 -16.62 -11.76 13.34
N PRO A 335 -17.26 -12.75 12.70
CA PRO A 335 -17.87 -13.89 13.40
C PRO A 335 -16.89 -14.68 14.29
N GLU A 336 -15.65 -14.82 13.86
CA GLU A 336 -14.58 -15.53 14.59
C GLU A 336 -13.70 -14.58 15.42
N GLY A 337 -14.02 -13.29 15.40
CA GLY A 337 -13.17 -12.27 15.99
C GLY A 337 -11.87 -12.02 15.21
N VAL A 338 -11.27 -10.87 15.44
CA VAL A 338 -9.99 -10.46 14.84
C VAL A 338 -9.06 -9.92 15.92
N TRP A 339 -7.78 -10.26 15.83
CA TRP A 339 -6.82 -9.92 16.87
C TRP A 339 -6.22 -8.53 16.68
N ALA A 340 -6.21 -7.74 17.75
CA ALA A 340 -5.50 -6.46 17.87
C ALA A 340 -5.90 -5.44 16.78
N VAL A 341 -7.17 -5.09 16.72
CA VAL A 341 -7.68 -3.96 15.93
C VAL A 341 -6.90 -2.70 16.29
N THR A 342 -6.31 -2.05 15.30
CA THR A 342 -5.37 -0.95 15.50
C THR A 342 -5.86 0.30 14.77
N PRO A 343 -6.25 1.34 15.51
CA PRO A 343 -6.64 2.63 14.94
C PRO A 343 -5.55 3.23 14.05
N GLY A 344 -5.96 3.88 12.95
CA GLY A 344 -5.05 4.45 11.95
C GLY A 344 -4.55 3.45 10.90
N GLN A 345 -4.71 2.13 11.11
CA GLN A 345 -4.55 1.13 10.06
C GLN A 345 -5.80 1.06 9.18
N LEU A 346 -5.74 0.31 8.07
CA LEU A 346 -6.90 0.13 7.20
C LEU A 346 -7.61 -1.20 7.50
N ALA A 347 -8.93 -1.17 7.35
CA ALA A 347 -9.74 -2.33 7.02
C ALA A 347 -9.93 -2.35 5.51
N VAL A 348 -9.41 -3.38 4.82
CA VAL A 348 -9.53 -3.54 3.37
C VAL A 348 -10.45 -4.73 3.10
N PHE A 349 -11.49 -4.48 2.31
CA PHE A 349 -12.57 -5.42 2.00
C PHE A 349 -12.31 -6.08 0.66
N TYR A 350 -12.39 -7.41 0.62
CA TYR A 350 -12.18 -8.21 -0.57
C TYR A 350 -13.43 -9.07 -0.85
N VAL A 351 -13.86 -9.06 -2.10
CA VAL A 351 -14.83 -10.03 -2.61
C VAL A 351 -14.08 -10.87 -3.64
N ASP A 352 -13.92 -12.15 -3.37
CA ASP A 352 -12.96 -13.01 -4.05
C ASP A 352 -11.54 -12.40 -3.97
N ASP A 353 -10.89 -12.19 -5.12
CA ASP A 353 -9.57 -11.54 -5.18
C ASP A 353 -9.65 -10.02 -5.38
N LEU A 354 -10.84 -9.46 -5.58
CA LEU A 354 -11.03 -8.05 -5.90
C LEU A 354 -11.11 -7.20 -4.63
N VAL A 355 -10.46 -6.06 -4.63
CA VAL A 355 -10.65 -5.04 -3.59
C VAL A 355 -12.01 -4.38 -3.83
N ALA A 356 -12.97 -4.60 -2.92
CA ALA A 356 -14.27 -3.94 -2.95
C ALA A 356 -14.20 -2.52 -2.39
N GLY A 357 -13.36 -2.31 -1.37
CA GLY A 357 -13.17 -1.00 -0.75
C GLY A 357 -12.24 -1.05 0.45
N SER A 358 -12.10 0.10 1.11
CA SER A 358 -11.31 0.23 2.33
C SER A 358 -11.81 1.38 3.21
N ALA A 359 -11.48 1.29 4.51
CA ALA A 359 -11.73 2.32 5.51
C ALA A 359 -10.51 2.46 6.44
N PHE A 360 -10.25 3.63 6.99
CA PHE A 360 -9.34 3.75 8.13
C PHE A 360 -10.06 3.28 9.40
N ILE A 361 -9.39 2.46 10.19
CA ILE A 361 -9.90 1.98 11.48
C ILE A 361 -9.95 3.16 12.44
N GLU A 362 -11.14 3.41 13.00
CA GLU A 362 -11.37 4.52 13.92
C GLU A 362 -10.85 4.20 15.33
N GLY A 363 -10.31 5.22 16.03
CA GLY A 363 -9.94 5.11 17.42
C GLY A 363 -11.15 5.07 18.35
N ASN A 364 -11.04 4.33 19.45
CA ASN A 364 -12.09 4.18 20.49
C ASN A 364 -13.42 3.54 20.04
N SER A 365 -13.40 2.77 18.97
CA SER A 365 -14.59 2.08 18.45
C SER A 365 -14.79 0.67 19.03
N VAL A 366 -14.41 0.47 20.28
CA VAL A 366 -15.03 -0.62 21.03
C VAL A 366 -16.45 -0.13 21.34
N LEU A 367 -17.41 -0.58 20.55
CA LEU A 367 -18.78 -0.66 21.05
C LEU A 367 -18.67 -1.58 22.26
N GLU A 368 -18.60 -0.99 23.46
CA GLU A 368 -18.88 -1.72 24.68
C GLU A 368 -20.21 -2.41 24.42
N SER A 369 -20.21 -3.73 24.52
CA SER A 369 -21.44 -4.50 24.39
C SER A 369 -22.45 -3.89 25.38
N GLU A 370 -23.58 -3.40 24.89
CA GLU A 370 -24.72 -3.00 25.71
C GLU A 370 -25.40 -4.22 26.37
N ASP A 371 -24.62 -5.25 26.72
CA ASP A 371 -25.09 -6.44 27.43
C ASP A 371 -24.38 -6.56 28.78
N ASP A 372 -24.61 -5.59 29.67
CA ASP A 372 -24.50 -5.75 31.12
C ASP A 372 -25.59 -4.93 31.78
N THR A 373 -26.85 -5.37 31.60
CA THR A 373 -27.99 -5.08 32.52
C THR A 373 -28.81 -6.32 32.70
#